data_6ed00ffc7afdb21df8062c15f43115a1
#
_entry.id   6ed00ffc7afdb21df8062c15f43115a1
#
_cell.length_a   1.000
_cell.length_b   1.000
_cell.length_c   1.000
_cell.angle_alpha   90.00
_cell.angle_beta   90.00
_cell.angle_gamma   90.00
#
_symmetry.space_group_name_H-M   'P 1'
#
loop_
_entity.id
_entity.type
_entity.pdbx_description
1 polymer ?
#
loop_
_entity_poly.entity_id
_entity_poly.type
_entity_poly.pdbx_seq_one_letter_code
_entity_poly.pdbx_strand_id
1 'polypeptide(L)'
;MSRKILVVDDSALSRRTLRRMLESAGYDVVEADDGMTALELYFLEKPGLVLLDLVMKGMYGLDVLVKLREMDQEARVVVASADIQSSTRKMVNEAGALAFINKPFVSEQVIAAVETALAEGASGETN
;
A
#
# COMPACT_ATOMS: atom_id res chain seq x y z
N MET A 1 -9.81 -1.14 14.60
CA MET A 1 -8.92 -1.17 13.44
C MET A 1 -9.66 -0.69 12.19
N SER A 2 -9.01 0.14 11.39
CA SER A 2 -9.62 0.68 10.19
C SER A 2 -9.63 -0.36 9.07
N ARG A 3 -10.78 -0.51 8.40
CA ARG A 3 -10.88 -1.31 7.18
C ARG A 3 -10.68 -0.46 5.92
N LYS A 4 -10.26 0.77 6.10
CA LYS A 4 -10.00 1.69 4.98
C LYS A 4 -8.61 1.44 4.42
N ILE A 5 -8.51 1.32 3.11
CA ILE A 5 -7.24 1.10 2.42
C ILE A 5 -7.01 2.24 1.44
N LEU A 6 -5.82 2.82 1.50
CA LEU A 6 -5.41 3.86 0.56
C LEU A 6 -4.66 3.18 -0.58
N VAL A 7 -5.16 3.34 -1.80
CA VAL A 7 -4.54 2.79 -3.01
C VAL A 7 -3.84 3.93 -3.75
N VAL A 8 -2.53 3.80 -3.92
CA VAL A 8 -1.69 4.82 -4.54
C VAL A 8 -1.08 4.27 -5.82
N ASP A 9 -1.51 4.80 -6.96
CA ASP A 9 -1.06 4.34 -8.27
C ASP A 9 -1.47 5.40 -9.29
N ASP A 10 -0.60 5.80 -10.20
CA ASP A 10 -0.95 6.81 -11.19
C ASP A 10 -1.80 6.24 -12.35
N SER A 11 -1.96 4.92 -12.42
CA SER A 11 -2.82 4.27 -13.39
C SER A 11 -4.25 4.16 -12.87
N ALA A 12 -5.17 4.83 -13.55
CA ALA A 12 -6.58 4.77 -13.20
C ALA A 12 -7.12 3.33 -13.30
N LEU A 13 -6.63 2.58 -14.27
CA LEU A 13 -7.04 1.18 -14.44
C LEU A 13 -6.61 0.33 -13.24
N SER A 14 -5.36 0.49 -12.79
CA SER A 14 -4.85 -0.24 -11.64
C SER A 14 -5.66 0.10 -10.38
N ARG A 15 -5.93 1.39 -10.17
CA ARG A 15 -6.71 1.81 -9.00
C ARG A 15 -8.12 1.22 -9.04
N ARG A 16 -8.76 1.22 -10.21
CA ARG A 16 -10.10 0.66 -10.35
C ARG A 16 -10.12 -0.85 -10.09
N THR A 17 -9.11 -1.55 -10.59
CA THR A 17 -8.98 -2.99 -10.40
C THR A 17 -8.84 -3.32 -8.91
N LEU A 18 -7.93 -2.63 -8.22
CA LEU A 18 -7.72 -2.85 -6.80
C LEU A 18 -8.97 -2.46 -5.99
N ARG A 19 -9.60 -1.34 -6.32
CA ARG A 19 -10.82 -0.93 -5.64
C ARG A 19 -11.89 -2.02 -5.71
N ARG A 20 -12.10 -2.56 -6.90
CA ARG A 20 -13.12 -3.59 -7.10
C ARG A 20 -12.83 -4.83 -6.24
N MET A 21 -11.58 -5.28 -6.24
CA MET A 21 -11.15 -6.44 -5.46
C MET A 21 -11.34 -6.20 -3.97
N LEU A 22 -10.90 -5.04 -3.50
CA LEU A 22 -10.93 -4.73 -2.08
C LEU A 22 -12.34 -4.48 -1.57
N GLU A 23 -13.16 -3.77 -2.33
CA GLU A 23 -14.55 -3.54 -1.95
C GLU A 23 -15.34 -4.84 -1.90
N SER A 24 -15.06 -5.76 -2.82
CA SER A 24 -15.69 -7.08 -2.81
C SER A 24 -15.34 -7.87 -1.55
N ALA A 25 -14.20 -7.57 -0.93
CA ALA A 25 -13.77 -8.23 0.30
C ALA A 25 -14.20 -7.46 1.55
N GLY A 26 -14.97 -6.38 1.38
CA GLY A 26 -15.51 -5.64 2.51
C GLY A 26 -14.67 -4.48 3.01
N TYR A 27 -13.66 -4.06 2.26
CA TYR A 27 -12.82 -2.92 2.62
C TYR A 27 -13.35 -1.63 1.99
N ASP A 28 -13.11 -0.51 2.66
CA ASP A 28 -13.35 0.81 2.09
C ASP A 28 -12.07 1.26 1.40
N VAL A 29 -12.20 1.93 0.26
CA VAL A 29 -11.03 2.32 -0.54
C VAL A 29 -11.00 3.81 -0.78
N VAL A 30 -9.83 4.39 -0.57
CA VAL A 30 -9.52 5.78 -0.92
C VAL A 30 -8.40 5.71 -1.95
N GLU A 31 -8.43 6.56 -2.97
CA GLU A 31 -7.46 6.53 -4.05
C GLU A 31 -6.63 7.79 -4.12
N ALA A 32 -5.35 7.63 -4.44
CA ALA A 32 -4.44 8.74 -4.75
C ALA A 32 -3.71 8.41 -6.03
N ASP A 33 -3.56 9.39 -6.92
CA ASP A 33 -2.88 9.18 -8.19
C ASP A 33 -1.44 9.73 -8.20
N ASP A 34 -0.99 10.28 -7.09
CA ASP A 34 0.39 10.73 -6.95
C ASP A 34 0.81 10.70 -5.47
N GLY A 35 2.12 10.89 -5.25
CA GLY A 35 2.69 10.77 -3.91
C GLY A 35 2.25 11.86 -2.96
N MET A 36 2.13 13.09 -3.42
CA MET A 36 1.72 14.19 -2.55
C MET A 36 0.29 14.02 -2.07
N THR A 37 -0.61 13.64 -2.97
CA THR A 37 -2.00 13.36 -2.62
C THR A 37 -2.07 12.19 -1.65
N ALA A 38 -1.22 11.18 -1.84
CA ALA A 38 -1.17 10.02 -0.95
C ALA A 38 -0.81 10.42 0.48
N LEU A 39 0.21 11.27 0.64
CA LEU A 39 0.63 11.73 1.97
C LEU A 39 -0.47 12.52 2.66
N GLU A 40 -1.13 13.39 1.91
CA GLU A 40 -2.23 14.21 2.40
C GLU A 40 -3.40 13.35 2.85
N LEU A 41 -3.80 12.38 1.99
CA LEU A 41 -4.90 11.48 2.31
C LEU A 41 -4.58 10.55 3.47
N TYR A 42 -3.33 10.12 3.60
CA TYR A 42 -2.92 9.30 4.73
C TYR A 42 -3.20 10.04 6.05
N PHE A 43 -2.83 11.31 6.08
CA PHE A 43 -3.05 12.14 7.27
C PHE A 43 -4.54 12.35 7.54
N LEU A 44 -5.31 12.66 6.50
CA LEU A 44 -6.73 12.99 6.64
C LEU A 44 -7.61 11.78 6.89
N GLU A 45 -7.37 10.69 6.17
CA GLU A 45 -8.25 9.52 6.16
C GLU A 45 -7.84 8.44 7.15
N LYS A 46 -6.61 8.46 7.60
CA LYS A 46 -6.05 7.49 8.56
C LYS A 46 -6.37 6.04 8.17
N PRO A 47 -5.95 5.62 6.97
CA PRO A 47 -6.22 4.25 6.51
C PRO A 47 -5.48 3.23 7.36
N GLY A 48 -6.01 2.01 7.41
CA GLY A 48 -5.34 0.92 8.10
C GLY A 48 -4.21 0.31 7.30
N LEU A 49 -4.19 0.55 5.98
CA LEU A 49 -3.18 -0.02 5.09
C LEU A 49 -3.04 0.85 3.85
N VAL A 50 -1.83 0.90 3.30
CA VAL A 50 -1.55 1.58 2.03
C VAL A 50 -1.06 0.54 1.03
N LEU A 51 -1.66 0.50 -0.15
CA LEU A 51 -1.13 -0.24 -1.30
C LEU A 51 -0.47 0.78 -2.21
N LEU A 52 0.82 0.63 -2.45
CA LEU A 52 1.65 1.67 -3.05
C LEU A 52 2.40 1.15 -4.27
N ASP A 53 2.19 1.79 -5.41
CA ASP A 53 2.99 1.54 -6.60
C ASP A 53 4.31 2.31 -6.48
N LEU A 54 5.39 1.72 -6.93
CA LEU A 54 6.71 2.33 -6.88
C LEU A 54 6.98 3.27 -8.06
N VAL A 55 6.34 3.01 -9.20
CA VAL A 55 6.60 3.78 -10.42
C VAL A 55 5.43 4.72 -10.67
N MET A 56 5.61 5.99 -10.30
CA MET A 56 4.60 7.02 -10.49
C MET A 56 5.25 8.30 -10.98
N LYS A 57 4.46 9.14 -11.64
CA LYS A 57 4.92 10.45 -12.06
C LYS A 57 5.11 11.35 -10.86
N GLY A 58 6.16 12.14 -10.87
CA GLY A 58 6.43 13.14 -9.86
C GLY A 58 7.26 12.62 -8.69
N MET A 59 6.66 11.85 -7.81
CA MET A 59 7.36 11.33 -6.63
C MET A 59 7.52 9.82 -6.73
N TYR A 60 8.74 9.36 -6.58
CA TYR A 60 9.04 7.92 -6.62
C TYR A 60 8.40 7.23 -5.41
N GLY A 61 7.82 6.04 -5.63
CA GLY A 61 7.10 5.32 -4.59
C GLY A 61 7.93 5.03 -3.34
N LEU A 62 9.22 4.74 -3.50
CA LEU A 62 10.10 4.53 -2.33
C LEU A 62 10.14 5.76 -1.45
N ASP A 63 10.16 6.96 -2.05
CA ASP A 63 10.15 8.20 -1.27
C ASP A 63 8.84 8.37 -0.52
N VAL A 64 7.73 7.96 -1.11
CA VAL A 64 6.43 7.99 -0.43
C VAL A 64 6.45 7.05 0.77
N LEU A 65 6.98 5.84 0.59
CA LEU A 65 7.09 4.86 1.68
C LEU A 65 7.92 5.41 2.84
N VAL A 66 9.08 5.98 2.53
CA VAL A 66 9.97 6.56 3.56
C VAL A 66 9.22 7.66 4.32
N LYS A 67 8.55 8.55 3.59
CA LYS A 67 7.82 9.65 4.22
C LYS A 67 6.64 9.18 5.06
N LEU A 68 5.92 8.19 4.61
CA LEU A 68 4.82 7.62 5.40
C LEU A 68 5.33 7.05 6.72
N ARG A 69 6.46 6.35 6.68
CA ARG A 69 7.05 5.77 7.88
C ARG A 69 7.64 6.83 8.80
N GLU A 70 8.10 7.95 8.25
CA GLU A 70 8.55 9.09 9.07
C GLU A 70 7.37 9.77 9.76
N MET A 71 6.25 9.89 9.05
CA MET A 71 5.03 10.48 9.60
C MET A 71 4.37 9.59 10.64
N ASP A 72 4.45 8.28 10.45
CA ASP A 72 3.79 7.30 11.29
C ASP A 72 4.59 6.00 11.26
N GLN A 73 5.30 5.72 12.33
CA GLN A 73 6.14 4.52 12.42
C GLN A 73 5.33 3.24 12.36
N GLU A 74 4.03 3.32 12.61
CA GLU A 74 3.15 2.16 12.56
C GLU A 74 2.43 2.03 11.21
N ALA A 75 2.74 2.89 10.25
CA ALA A 75 2.14 2.82 8.92
C ALA A 75 2.39 1.45 8.29
N ARG A 76 1.33 0.84 7.83
CA ARG A 76 1.40 -0.47 7.14
C ARG A 76 1.33 -0.23 5.66
N VAL A 77 2.40 -0.60 4.96
CA VAL A 77 2.50 -0.38 3.51
C VAL A 77 2.82 -1.69 2.82
N VAL A 78 2.04 -2.01 1.81
CA VAL A 78 2.30 -3.13 0.90
C VAL A 78 2.59 -2.53 -0.46
N VAL A 79 3.69 -2.93 -1.07
CA VAL A 79 4.07 -2.45 -2.41
C VAL A 79 3.32 -3.27 -3.46
N ALA A 80 2.67 -2.59 -4.40
CA ALA A 80 1.87 -3.22 -5.45
C ALA A 80 2.34 -2.67 -6.80
N SER A 81 3.28 -3.36 -7.44
CA SER A 81 3.97 -2.82 -8.61
C SER A 81 4.27 -3.91 -9.63
N ALA A 82 4.53 -3.47 -10.88
CA ALA A 82 5.01 -4.36 -11.92
C ALA A 82 6.50 -4.58 -11.71
N ASP A 83 7.02 -5.71 -12.06
CA ASP A 83 8.45 -5.99 -12.18
C ASP A 83 9.34 -5.40 -11.08
N ILE A 84 9.26 -5.97 -9.89
CA ILE A 84 10.10 -5.54 -8.77
C ILE A 84 11.39 -6.37 -8.77
N GLN A 85 12.51 -5.70 -9.05
CA GLN A 85 13.82 -6.35 -9.04
C GLN A 85 14.27 -6.65 -7.60
N SER A 86 15.16 -7.62 -7.44
CA SER A 86 15.65 -8.04 -6.13
C SER A 86 16.23 -6.88 -5.31
N SER A 87 17.00 -6.00 -5.95
CA SER A 87 17.59 -4.86 -5.26
C SER A 87 16.52 -3.89 -4.75
N THR A 88 15.49 -3.67 -5.56
CA THR A 88 14.37 -2.79 -5.18
C THR A 88 13.57 -3.40 -4.04
N ARG A 89 13.33 -4.72 -4.10
CA ARG A 89 12.63 -5.43 -3.03
C ARG A 89 13.36 -5.26 -1.70
N LYS A 90 14.67 -5.40 -1.73
CA LYS A 90 15.50 -5.24 -0.54
C LYS A 90 15.35 -3.83 0.02
N MET A 91 15.43 -2.81 -0.84
CA MET A 91 15.32 -1.42 -0.44
C MET A 91 13.96 -1.11 0.21
N VAL A 92 12.87 -1.54 -0.41
CA VAL A 92 11.54 -1.25 0.14
C VAL A 92 11.27 -2.06 1.41
N ASN A 93 11.80 -3.27 1.50
CA ASN A 93 11.69 -4.07 2.70
C ASN A 93 12.41 -3.39 3.88
N GLU A 94 13.63 -2.89 3.63
CA GLU A 94 14.40 -2.16 4.64
C GLU A 94 13.71 -0.85 5.04
N ALA A 95 12.98 -0.25 4.11
CA ALA A 95 12.22 0.97 4.37
C ALA A 95 10.89 0.69 5.10
N GLY A 96 10.54 -0.57 5.32
CA GLY A 96 9.40 -0.94 6.12
C GLY A 96 8.18 -1.49 5.39
N ALA A 97 8.30 -1.82 4.09
CA ALA A 97 7.20 -2.46 3.38
C ALA A 97 6.97 -3.86 3.97
N LEU A 98 5.70 -4.20 4.19
CA LEU A 98 5.34 -5.48 4.80
C LEU A 98 5.25 -6.62 3.80
N ALA A 99 4.94 -6.32 2.55
CA ALA A 99 4.79 -7.34 1.52
C ALA A 99 4.84 -6.71 0.13
N PHE A 100 4.83 -7.55 -0.89
CA PHE A 100 4.84 -7.14 -2.29
C PHE A 100 3.73 -7.85 -3.03
N ILE A 101 3.07 -7.14 -3.93
CA ILE A 101 2.09 -7.71 -4.84
C ILE A 101 2.52 -7.34 -6.25
N ASN A 102 2.57 -8.32 -7.14
CA ASN A 102 2.98 -8.09 -8.52
C ASN A 102 1.76 -7.81 -9.40
N LYS A 103 1.96 -6.96 -10.41
CA LYS A 103 0.98 -6.79 -11.48
C LYS A 103 1.23 -7.87 -12.55
N PRO A 104 0.22 -8.38 -13.21
CA PRO A 104 -1.20 -8.06 -13.05
C PRO A 104 -1.75 -8.59 -11.73
N PHE A 105 -2.72 -7.89 -11.16
CA PHE A 105 -3.27 -8.25 -9.85
C PHE A 105 -4.15 -9.49 -9.93
N VAL A 106 -3.96 -10.39 -8.96
CA VAL A 106 -4.77 -11.57 -8.77
C VAL A 106 -5.50 -11.41 -7.43
N SER A 107 -6.82 -11.45 -7.46
CA SER A 107 -7.64 -11.12 -6.29
C SER A 107 -7.24 -11.89 -5.03
N GLU A 108 -7.03 -13.20 -5.14
CA GLU A 108 -6.65 -14.03 -4.00
C GLU A 108 -5.32 -13.59 -3.38
N GLN A 109 -4.36 -13.22 -4.23
CA GLN A 109 -3.04 -12.76 -3.77
C GLN A 109 -3.13 -11.38 -3.11
N VAL A 110 -3.93 -10.49 -3.68
CA VAL A 110 -4.14 -9.15 -3.15
C VAL A 110 -4.78 -9.24 -1.76
N ILE A 111 -5.86 -9.99 -1.65
CA ILE A 111 -6.59 -10.09 -0.39
C ILE A 111 -5.75 -10.79 0.68
N ALA A 112 -5.03 -11.84 0.30
CA ALA A 112 -4.15 -12.54 1.25
C ALA A 112 -3.07 -11.62 1.80
N ALA A 113 -2.45 -10.81 0.94
CA ALA A 113 -1.40 -9.86 1.37
C ALA A 113 -1.98 -8.78 2.28
N VAL A 114 -3.18 -8.29 1.96
CA VAL A 114 -3.86 -7.27 2.77
C VAL A 114 -4.17 -7.82 4.17
N GLU A 115 -4.75 -9.01 4.23
CA GLU A 115 -5.12 -9.63 5.50
C GLU A 115 -3.89 -9.90 6.36
N THR A 116 -2.82 -10.41 5.75
CA THR A 116 -1.58 -10.68 6.46
C THR A 116 -0.96 -9.39 7.01
N ALA A 117 -0.93 -8.34 6.19
CA ALA A 117 -0.35 -7.07 6.60
C ALA A 117 -1.12 -6.44 7.76
N LEU A 118 -2.44 -6.52 7.74
CA LEU A 118 -3.27 -6.00 8.83
C LEU A 118 -3.08 -6.83 10.11
N ALA A 119 -2.96 -8.14 9.97
CA ALA A 119 -2.76 -9.05 11.12
C ALA A 119 -1.38 -8.87 11.73
N GLU A 120 -0.33 -8.62 10.93
CA GLU A 120 1.02 -8.43 11.45
C GLU A 120 1.12 -7.28 12.44
N GLY A 121 0.45 -6.16 12.12
CA GLY A 121 0.43 -5.03 13.03
C GLY A 121 -0.16 -5.39 14.38
N ALA A 122 -1.27 -6.12 14.37
CA ALA A 122 -1.92 -6.56 15.59
C ALA A 122 -1.04 -7.56 16.36
N SER A 123 -0.36 -8.47 15.64
CA SER A 123 0.54 -9.43 16.28
C SER A 123 1.70 -8.73 16.98
N GLY A 124 2.26 -7.70 16.35
CA GLY A 124 3.34 -6.94 16.95
C GLY A 124 2.93 -6.27 18.24
N GLU A 125 1.69 -5.90 18.37
CA GLU A 125 1.18 -5.21 19.55
C GLU A 125 1.03 -6.13 20.75
N THR A 126 0.91 -7.43 20.53
CA THR A 126 0.68 -8.36 21.62
C THR A 126 1.96 -8.85 22.29
N ASN A 127 3.08 -8.51 21.75
CA ASN A 127 4.38 -8.90 22.31
C ASN A 127 4.98 -7.86 23.28
#